data_976d8a6e4524f6d2bc72b1d291e466ef
#
_entry.id   976d8a6e4524f6d2bc72b1d291e466ef
#
_cell.length_a   1.000
_cell.length_b   1.000
_cell.length_c   1.000
_cell.angle_alpha   90.00
_cell.angle_beta   90.00
_cell.angle_gamma   90.00
#
_symmetry.space_group_name_H-M   'P 1'
#
loop_
_entity.id
_entity.type
_entity.pdbx_description
1 polymer ?
#
loop_
_entity_poly.entity_id
_entity_poly.type
_entity_poly.pdbx_seq_one_letter_code
_entity_poly.pdbx_strand_id
1 'polypeptide(L)'
;ELDVAYDYFSSSSGAQVRGNLYTKIDGEWVAYNSTISTVLQFGHDGNSWVPDNTIKYTLTAADYIYMADQLTGNADYDNVSLPNLANYSDYDYNWEEWQIIESLGILANHLNPSAEEGQKYLFTYLLYDNGINELSMKLIKTGGVWVLNE
;
A
#
# COMPACT_ATOMS: atom_id res chain seq x y z
N GLU A 1 -3.60 15.42 25.41
CA GLU A 1 -5.01 15.08 25.17
C GLU A 1 -5.40 15.72 23.85
N LEU A 2 -5.89 14.90 22.89
CA LEU A 2 -6.29 15.37 21.57
C LEU A 2 -7.80 15.55 21.61
N ASP A 3 -8.28 16.77 21.45
CA ASP A 3 -9.70 17.01 21.25
C ASP A 3 -9.96 17.05 19.74
N VAL A 4 -10.68 16.03 19.23
CA VAL A 4 -10.97 15.89 17.81
C VAL A 4 -12.45 16.12 17.60
N ALA A 5 -12.78 17.22 16.91
CA ALA A 5 -14.15 17.47 16.45
C ALA A 5 -14.34 16.82 15.07
N TYR A 6 -15.33 15.94 14.95
CA TYR A 6 -15.68 15.28 13.70
C TYR A 6 -16.84 16.01 13.05
N ASP A 7 -16.62 16.56 11.86
CA ASP A 7 -17.70 16.95 10.97
C ASP A 7 -17.95 15.80 9.97
N TYR A 8 -19.09 15.14 10.11
CA TYR A 8 -19.48 14.02 9.28
C TYR A 8 -20.14 14.54 8.00
N PHE A 9 -19.49 14.33 6.85
CA PHE A 9 -20.11 14.53 5.55
C PHE A 9 -20.44 13.19 4.91
N SER A 10 -21.72 12.92 4.72
CA SER A 10 -22.22 11.74 3.99
C SER A 10 -22.06 11.97 2.48
N SER A 11 -20.89 11.85 1.93
CA SER A 11 -20.69 11.74 0.49
C SER A 11 -19.65 10.66 0.19
N SER A 12 -19.81 10.02 -0.94
CA SER A 12 -19.01 8.90 -1.46
C SER A 12 -17.52 9.22 -1.73
N SER A 13 -16.98 10.30 -1.23
CA SER A 13 -15.61 10.76 -1.49
C SER A 13 -14.88 11.22 -0.23
N GLY A 14 -14.63 10.30 0.70
CA GLY A 14 -13.71 10.53 1.81
C GLY A 14 -14.20 11.53 2.86
N ALA A 15 -14.05 11.21 4.15
CA ALA A 15 -14.30 12.12 5.24
C ALA A 15 -13.09 13.05 5.45
N GLN A 16 -13.32 14.35 5.56
CA GLN A 16 -12.32 15.30 6.06
C GLN A 16 -12.51 15.49 7.56
N VAL A 17 -11.46 15.24 8.34
CA VAL A 17 -11.46 15.52 9.77
C VAL A 17 -10.63 16.77 10.01
N ARG A 18 -11.23 17.76 10.70
CA ARG A 18 -10.49 18.91 11.25
C ARG A 18 -10.19 18.62 12.71
N GLY A 19 -8.92 18.47 13.03
CA GLY A 19 -8.44 18.39 14.40
C GLY A 19 -7.82 19.71 14.83
N ASN A 20 -8.13 20.18 16.03
CA ASN A 20 -7.36 21.24 16.66
C ASN A 20 -6.25 20.58 17.50
N LEU A 21 -5.00 20.93 17.19
CA LEU A 21 -3.85 20.46 17.96
C LEU A 21 -3.59 21.44 19.11
N TYR A 22 -3.42 20.89 20.30
CA TYR A 22 -2.96 21.62 21.47
C TYR A 22 -1.61 21.06 21.94
N THR A 23 -0.72 21.94 22.30
CA THR A 23 0.55 21.57 22.98
C THR A 23 0.53 22.05 24.41
N LYS A 24 1.13 21.30 25.33
CA LYS A 24 1.22 21.66 26.74
C LYS A 24 2.49 22.49 26.96
N ILE A 25 2.34 23.76 27.32
CA ILE A 25 3.43 24.67 27.64
C ILE A 25 3.23 25.13 29.07
N ASP A 26 4.23 24.95 29.95
CA ASP A 26 4.22 25.34 31.36
C ASP A 26 3.00 24.83 32.15
N GLY A 27 2.50 23.65 31.76
CA GLY A 27 1.37 23.01 32.43
C GLY A 27 -0.01 23.39 31.85
N GLU A 28 -0.10 24.36 30.97
CA GLU A 28 -1.34 24.77 30.28
C GLU A 28 -1.40 24.27 28.84
N TRP A 29 -2.63 23.97 28.36
CA TRP A 29 -2.87 23.58 26.98
C TRP A 29 -3.05 24.81 26.09
N VAL A 30 -2.13 24.99 25.14
CA VAL A 30 -2.12 26.09 24.20
C VAL A 30 -2.44 25.57 22.81
N ALA A 31 -3.37 26.22 22.10
CA ALA A 31 -3.71 25.87 20.73
C ALA A 31 -2.49 25.97 19.81
N TYR A 32 -2.17 24.90 19.11
CA TYR A 32 -1.11 24.90 18.10
C TYR A 32 -1.63 25.55 16.82
N ASN A 33 -1.03 26.66 16.42
CA ASN A 33 -1.51 27.49 15.30
C ASN A 33 -1.24 26.91 13.89
N SER A 34 -0.96 25.62 13.76
CA SER A 34 -0.87 24.98 12.46
C SER A 34 -2.04 24.03 12.24
N THR A 35 -2.80 24.25 11.17
CA THR A 35 -3.83 23.30 10.72
C THR A 35 -3.14 22.19 9.92
N ILE A 36 -3.15 20.97 10.43
CA ILE A 36 -2.74 19.79 9.68
C ILE A 36 -4.00 19.18 9.08
N SER A 37 -4.09 19.16 7.76
CA SER A 37 -5.16 18.43 7.07
C SER A 37 -4.71 17.00 6.84
N THR A 38 -5.39 16.04 7.48
CA THR A 38 -5.15 14.61 7.27
C THR A 38 -6.37 14.01 6.60
N VAL A 39 -6.16 13.30 5.51
CA VAL A 39 -7.22 12.51 4.88
C VAL A 39 -7.33 11.19 5.64
N LEU A 40 -8.48 10.96 6.26
CA LEU A 40 -8.82 9.67 6.85
C LEU A 40 -9.60 8.86 5.81
N GLN A 41 -9.09 7.68 5.51
CA GLN A 41 -9.75 6.74 4.61
C GLN A 41 -10.55 5.73 5.44
N PHE A 42 -11.82 5.53 5.07
CA PHE A 42 -12.69 4.53 5.67
C PHE A 42 -13.16 3.53 4.62
N GLY A 43 -13.22 2.26 5.01
CA GLY A 43 -13.82 1.17 4.25
C GLY A 43 -15.05 0.63 4.99
N HIS A 44 -16.02 0.06 4.28
CA HIS A 44 -17.16 -0.60 4.87
C HIS A 44 -16.87 -2.10 4.97
N ASP A 45 -16.92 -2.67 6.18
CA ASP A 45 -16.61 -4.07 6.46
C ASP A 45 -17.81 -5.03 6.28
N GLY A 46 -18.94 -4.51 5.81
CA GLY A 46 -20.21 -5.23 5.69
C GLY A 46 -21.23 -4.79 6.76
N ASN A 47 -20.78 -4.27 7.90
CA ASN A 47 -21.61 -3.84 9.02
C ASN A 47 -21.45 -2.37 9.37
N SER A 48 -20.22 -1.86 9.27
CA SER A 48 -19.87 -0.50 9.70
C SER A 48 -18.75 0.10 8.86
N TRP A 49 -18.60 1.42 8.94
CA TRP A 49 -17.45 2.13 8.39
C TRP A 49 -16.31 2.04 9.39
N VAL A 50 -15.20 1.44 8.96
CA VAL A 50 -13.97 1.28 9.74
C VAL A 50 -12.81 2.03 9.08
N PRO A 51 -11.82 2.49 9.86
CA PRO A 51 -10.62 3.07 9.25
C PRO A 51 -9.98 2.08 8.27
N ASP A 52 -9.72 2.53 7.05
CA ASP A 52 -9.05 1.74 6.02
C ASP A 52 -7.60 2.23 5.87
N ASN A 53 -6.66 1.38 6.27
CA ASN A 53 -5.23 1.64 6.17
C ASN A 53 -4.61 1.21 4.85
N THR A 54 -5.42 0.95 3.81
CA THR A 54 -4.93 0.49 2.51
C THR A 54 -4.14 1.58 1.81
N ILE A 55 -2.87 1.34 1.58
CA ILE A 55 -1.99 2.17 0.74
C ILE A 55 -2.21 1.77 -0.71
N LYS A 56 -2.64 2.71 -1.55
CA LYS A 56 -2.76 2.51 -3.00
C LYS A 56 -1.44 2.91 -3.66
N TYR A 57 -0.86 2.01 -4.41
CA TYR A 57 0.44 2.21 -5.04
C TYR A 57 0.46 1.64 -6.46
N THR A 58 0.82 2.48 -7.43
CA THR A 58 1.06 2.05 -8.81
C THR A 58 2.55 1.85 -9.02
N LEU A 59 2.96 0.69 -9.50
CA LEU A 59 4.36 0.35 -9.71
C LEU A 59 4.99 1.26 -10.75
N THR A 60 6.22 1.65 -10.46
CA THR A 60 7.10 2.40 -11.39
C THR A 60 8.13 1.46 -12.01
N ALA A 61 8.79 1.88 -13.08
CA ALA A 61 9.88 1.10 -13.70
C ALA A 61 10.99 0.76 -12.68
N ALA A 62 11.28 1.66 -11.74
CA ALA A 62 12.29 1.41 -10.70
C ALA A 62 11.90 0.28 -9.75
N ASP A 63 10.60 0.10 -9.48
CA ASP A 63 10.10 -0.95 -8.61
C ASP A 63 10.27 -2.33 -9.24
N TYR A 64 10.02 -2.46 -10.55
CA TYR A 64 10.24 -3.71 -11.28
C TYR A 64 11.72 -4.10 -11.29
N ILE A 65 12.61 -3.13 -11.51
CA ILE A 65 14.08 -3.34 -11.43
C ILE A 65 14.46 -3.80 -10.03
N TYR A 66 13.96 -3.13 -8.99
CA TYR A 66 14.25 -3.48 -7.60
C TYR A 66 13.81 -4.91 -7.27
N MET A 67 12.56 -5.29 -7.63
CA MET A 67 12.06 -6.64 -7.39
C MET A 67 12.90 -7.69 -8.13
N ALA A 68 13.25 -7.46 -9.39
CA ALA A 68 14.08 -8.35 -10.18
C ALA A 68 15.47 -8.55 -9.53
N ASP A 69 16.08 -7.48 -9.05
CA ASP A 69 17.37 -7.52 -8.36
C ASP A 69 17.29 -8.37 -7.08
N GLN A 70 16.24 -8.20 -6.28
CA GLN A 70 16.05 -8.95 -5.03
C GLN A 70 15.80 -10.44 -5.26
N LEU A 71 15.22 -10.81 -6.39
CA LEU A 71 14.88 -12.19 -6.75
C LEU A 71 16.00 -12.88 -7.56
N THR A 72 17.02 -12.14 -7.96
CA THR A 72 18.15 -12.69 -8.73
C THR A 72 18.87 -13.79 -7.97
N GLY A 73 19.03 -14.95 -8.63
CA GLY A 73 19.66 -16.13 -8.05
C GLY A 73 18.73 -17.05 -7.26
N ASN A 74 17.46 -16.69 -7.12
CA ASN A 74 16.44 -17.58 -6.60
C ASN A 74 16.01 -18.59 -7.70
N ALA A 75 16.16 -19.90 -7.42
CA ALA A 75 15.90 -20.97 -8.39
C ALA A 75 14.40 -21.14 -8.74
N ASP A 76 13.52 -20.54 -7.97
CA ASP A 76 12.08 -20.59 -8.20
C ASP A 76 11.61 -19.62 -9.30
N TYR A 77 12.55 -18.81 -9.83
CA TYR A 77 12.27 -17.83 -10.88
C TYR A 77 13.02 -18.19 -12.17
N ASP A 78 12.31 -18.09 -13.26
CA ASP A 78 12.81 -18.36 -14.60
C ASP A 78 13.88 -17.31 -15.02
N ASN A 79 14.94 -17.81 -15.64
CA ASN A 79 16.05 -17.00 -16.13
C ASN A 79 15.71 -16.08 -17.32
N VAL A 80 14.50 -16.15 -17.84
CA VAL A 80 13.99 -15.29 -18.94
C VAL A 80 13.01 -14.27 -18.38
N SER A 81 12.01 -14.72 -17.64
CA SER A 81 10.94 -13.86 -17.12
C SER A 81 11.44 -12.89 -16.05
N LEU A 82 12.41 -13.28 -15.22
CA LEU A 82 12.97 -12.40 -14.21
C LEU A 82 13.74 -11.21 -14.80
N PRO A 83 14.67 -11.37 -15.78
CA PRO A 83 15.24 -10.23 -16.49
C PRO A 83 14.23 -9.40 -17.29
N ASN A 84 13.16 -10.04 -17.81
CA ASN A 84 12.10 -9.33 -18.53
C ASN A 84 11.37 -8.35 -17.60
N LEU A 85 11.13 -8.72 -16.35
CA LEU A 85 10.52 -7.85 -15.34
C LEU A 85 11.25 -6.49 -15.25
N ALA A 86 12.57 -6.52 -15.20
CA ALA A 86 13.38 -5.30 -15.14
C ALA A 86 13.43 -4.55 -16.48
N ASN A 87 13.47 -5.28 -17.61
CA ASN A 87 13.68 -4.69 -18.94
C ASN A 87 12.43 -4.03 -19.49
N TYR A 88 11.26 -4.62 -19.24
CA TYR A 88 9.98 -4.18 -19.82
C TYR A 88 9.07 -3.48 -18.81
N SER A 89 9.40 -3.57 -17.51
CA SER A 89 8.58 -3.00 -16.43
C SER A 89 7.16 -3.57 -16.41
N ASP A 90 7.04 -4.85 -16.67
CA ASP A 90 5.82 -5.64 -16.57
C ASP A 90 6.14 -7.09 -16.19
N TYR A 91 5.16 -7.79 -15.64
CA TYR A 91 5.18 -9.24 -15.50
C TYR A 91 4.81 -9.84 -16.86
N ASP A 92 5.43 -10.92 -17.26
CA ASP A 92 4.99 -11.68 -18.42
C ASP A 92 4.04 -12.83 -18.01
N TYR A 93 3.40 -13.48 -18.99
CA TYR A 93 2.41 -14.54 -18.78
C TYR A 93 2.97 -15.82 -18.11
N ASN A 94 4.28 -15.92 -17.90
CA ASN A 94 4.90 -17.08 -17.23
C ASN A 94 4.96 -16.89 -15.69
N TRP A 95 4.66 -15.70 -15.21
CA TRP A 95 4.63 -15.46 -13.76
C TRP A 95 3.40 -16.11 -13.13
N GLU A 96 3.65 -16.96 -12.15
CA GLU A 96 2.61 -17.53 -11.31
C GLU A 96 2.13 -16.50 -10.26
N GLU A 97 0.87 -16.59 -9.84
CA GLU A 97 0.28 -15.66 -8.88
C GLU A 97 1.10 -15.53 -7.58
N TRP A 98 1.57 -16.66 -7.05
CA TRP A 98 2.39 -16.67 -5.82
C TRP A 98 3.73 -15.94 -5.99
N GLN A 99 4.32 -15.98 -7.17
CA GLN A 99 5.55 -15.24 -7.51
C GLN A 99 5.29 -13.73 -7.53
N ILE A 100 4.16 -13.32 -8.09
CA ILE A 100 3.73 -11.92 -8.07
C ILE A 100 3.49 -11.47 -6.62
N ILE A 101 2.80 -12.27 -5.80
CA ILE A 101 2.58 -11.98 -4.38
C ILE A 101 3.91 -11.80 -3.64
N GLU A 102 4.87 -12.72 -3.83
CA GLU A 102 6.19 -12.65 -3.19
C GLU A 102 6.95 -11.40 -3.61
N SER A 103 7.01 -11.10 -4.91
CA SER A 103 7.70 -9.92 -5.43
C SER A 103 7.09 -8.61 -4.93
N LEU A 104 5.76 -8.51 -4.92
CA LEU A 104 5.04 -7.37 -4.35
C LEU A 104 5.23 -7.26 -2.83
N GLY A 105 5.36 -8.40 -2.13
CA GLY A 105 5.68 -8.44 -0.71
C GLY A 105 7.08 -7.90 -0.41
N ILE A 106 8.06 -8.22 -1.25
CA ILE A 106 9.41 -7.64 -1.19
C ILE A 106 9.35 -6.12 -1.39
N LEU A 107 8.61 -5.67 -2.40
CA LEU A 107 8.42 -4.25 -2.65
C LEU A 107 7.71 -3.56 -1.47
N ALA A 108 6.66 -4.15 -0.91
CA ALA A 108 5.93 -3.61 0.23
C ALA A 108 6.84 -3.40 1.45
N ASN A 109 7.75 -4.34 1.73
CA ASN A 109 8.74 -4.20 2.80
C ASN A 109 9.77 -3.10 2.49
N HIS A 110 10.11 -2.89 1.22
CA HIS A 110 11.01 -1.81 0.80
C HIS A 110 10.35 -0.44 0.98
N LEU A 111 9.10 -0.30 0.53
CA LEU A 111 8.34 0.95 0.60
C LEU A 111 7.95 1.33 2.04
N ASN A 112 7.66 0.34 2.88
CA ASN A 112 7.27 0.53 4.27
C ASN A 112 7.88 -0.54 5.18
N PRO A 113 9.16 -0.41 5.52
CA PRO A 113 9.86 -1.41 6.35
C PRO A 113 9.31 -1.50 7.78
N SER A 114 8.60 -0.47 8.24
CA SER A 114 7.95 -0.43 9.56
C SER A 114 6.46 -0.79 9.54
N ALA A 115 5.96 -1.35 8.42
CA ALA A 115 4.56 -1.76 8.32
C ALA A 115 4.19 -2.70 9.48
N GLU A 116 3.08 -2.40 10.15
CA GLU A 116 2.53 -3.21 11.22
C GLU A 116 1.64 -4.34 10.67
N GLU A 117 1.30 -5.30 11.53
CA GLU A 117 0.30 -6.32 11.22
C GLU A 117 -1.03 -5.68 10.82
N GLY A 118 -1.69 -6.24 9.80
CA GLY A 118 -2.92 -5.70 9.27
C GLY A 118 -2.75 -4.52 8.32
N GLN A 119 -1.53 -4.04 8.05
CA GLN A 119 -1.29 -3.06 7.00
C GLN A 119 -1.67 -3.65 5.64
N LYS A 120 -2.35 -2.86 4.81
CA LYS A 120 -2.81 -3.28 3.48
C LYS A 120 -2.16 -2.45 2.39
N TYR A 121 -1.92 -3.09 1.25
CA TYR A 121 -1.60 -2.45 -0.02
C TYR A 121 -2.61 -2.86 -1.09
N LEU A 122 -2.94 -1.92 -1.97
CA LEU A 122 -3.54 -2.17 -3.27
C LEU A 122 -2.49 -1.77 -4.31
N PHE A 123 -1.78 -2.74 -4.84
CA PHE A 123 -0.83 -2.53 -5.91
C PHE A 123 -1.53 -2.53 -7.26
N THR A 124 -1.15 -1.58 -8.12
CA THR A 124 -1.50 -1.59 -9.54
C THR A 124 -0.23 -1.85 -10.33
N TYR A 125 -0.25 -2.85 -11.19
CA TYR A 125 0.91 -3.33 -11.94
C TYR A 125 0.54 -3.70 -13.38
N LEU A 126 1.56 -3.84 -14.23
CA LEU A 126 1.41 -4.25 -15.63
C LEU A 126 1.74 -5.73 -15.79
N LEU A 127 0.93 -6.42 -16.60
CA LEU A 127 1.14 -7.80 -17.01
C LEU A 127 1.00 -7.89 -18.52
N TYR A 128 2.00 -8.50 -19.18
CA TYR A 128 1.97 -8.78 -20.61
C TYR A 128 1.41 -10.18 -20.87
N ASP A 129 0.22 -10.21 -21.45
CA ASP A 129 -0.41 -11.40 -22.02
C ASP A 129 -1.18 -11.00 -23.27
N ASN A 130 -0.62 -11.27 -24.45
CA ASN A 130 -1.14 -10.82 -25.77
C ASN A 130 -1.35 -9.29 -25.86
N GLY A 131 -0.66 -8.53 -25.03
CA GLY A 131 -0.74 -7.09 -24.86
C GLY A 131 -0.53 -6.69 -23.40
N ILE A 132 -0.31 -5.40 -23.15
CA ILE A 132 -0.17 -4.87 -21.81
C ILE A 132 -1.55 -4.74 -21.15
N ASN A 133 -1.69 -5.36 -20.00
CA ASN A 133 -2.87 -5.28 -19.14
C ASN A 133 -2.50 -4.64 -17.81
N GLU A 134 -3.29 -3.68 -17.36
CA GLU A 134 -3.17 -3.11 -16.02
C GLU A 134 -4.04 -3.92 -15.06
N LEU A 135 -3.42 -4.48 -14.05
CA LEU A 135 -4.06 -5.31 -13.03
C LEU A 135 -3.84 -4.73 -11.64
N SER A 136 -4.65 -5.18 -10.70
CA SER A 136 -4.50 -4.80 -9.30
C SER A 136 -4.53 -6.01 -8.39
N MET A 137 -3.70 -5.96 -7.34
CA MET A 137 -3.63 -7.00 -6.32
C MET A 137 -3.63 -6.37 -4.93
N LYS A 138 -4.46 -6.91 -4.04
CA LYS A 138 -4.48 -6.49 -2.63
C LYS A 138 -3.60 -7.42 -1.82
N LEU A 139 -2.71 -6.84 -1.02
CA LEU A 139 -1.93 -7.57 -0.02
C LEU A 139 -2.24 -7.06 1.38
N ILE A 140 -2.12 -7.95 2.36
CA ILE A 140 -2.19 -7.64 3.79
C ILE A 140 -0.99 -8.26 4.50
N LYS A 141 -0.44 -7.55 5.49
CA LYS A 141 0.62 -8.09 6.34
C LYS A 141 0.01 -8.95 7.44
N THR A 142 0.36 -10.22 7.47
CA THR A 142 -0.16 -11.20 8.44
C THR A 142 0.96 -12.15 8.85
N GLY A 143 1.24 -12.26 10.16
CA GLY A 143 2.32 -13.08 10.68
C GLY A 143 3.71 -12.62 10.21
N GLY A 144 3.88 -11.33 9.96
CA GLY A 144 5.13 -10.72 9.50
C GLY A 144 5.37 -10.84 7.99
N VAL A 145 4.50 -11.52 7.23
CA VAL A 145 4.60 -11.70 5.78
C VAL A 145 3.44 -11.04 5.05
N TRP A 146 3.65 -10.70 3.77
CA TRP A 146 2.60 -10.18 2.92
C TRP A 146 1.90 -11.34 2.21
N VAL A 147 0.58 -11.38 2.32
CA VAL A 147 -0.27 -12.41 1.70
C VAL A 147 -1.40 -11.76 0.92
N LEU A 148 -2.01 -12.51 0.01
CA LEU A 148 -3.19 -12.05 -0.73
C LEU A 148 -4.31 -11.69 0.25
N ASN A 149 -4.93 -10.54 0.02
CA ASN A 149 -6.10 -10.08 0.75
C ASN A 149 -7.33 -10.11 -0.18
N GLU A 150 -8.10 -11.17 -0.11
CA GLU A 150 -9.32 -11.36 -0.89
C GLU A 150 -10.42 -10.35 -0.53
#